data_dd25223d6b0d336d6031465626e9d6cf
#
_entry.id   dd25223d6b0d336d6031465626e9d6cf
#
_cell.length_a   1.000
_cell.length_b   1.000
_cell.length_c   1.000
_cell.angle_alpha   90.00
_cell.angle_beta   90.00
_cell.angle_gamma   90.00
#
_symmetry.space_group_name_H-M   'P 1'
#
loop_
_entity.id
_entity.type
_entity.pdbx_description
1 polymer ?
#
loop_
_entity_poly.entity_id
_entity_poly.type
_entity_poly.pdbx_seq_one_letter_code
_entity_poly.pdbx_strand_id
1 'polypeptide(L)'
;TYRGGSHLTSDINLHSEERYNLRLIKWRNTMRKKERAAIVIERLKKEYPGADCTLDYNEAWKLLVSVRLAAQCTDERVNIIVKDLFAKYPGVNELAEAEPEDIEAIVRPCGLGKSKARDISKCMRMLRDEFDSKVPDNFEDLLKLPGVGRKSANLIMGDVFGKPAIVTDTHCIRLCNRIGLVDNEKNPKKVEMALWKIIPPEEGSDFCHRLVYHGREVCTARTTPYCEKCCLADVCKSYASYMKEKNQ
;
A
#
# COMPACT_ATOMS: atom_id res chain seq x y z
N THR A 1 33.34 -17.52 -57.60
CA THR A 1 32.05 -17.38 -56.95
C THR A 1 32.21 -17.71 -55.47
N TYR A 2 32.40 -16.69 -54.69
CA TYR A 2 32.46 -16.78 -53.22
C TYR A 2 31.03 -16.77 -52.66
N ARG A 3 30.64 -17.81 -51.95
CA ARG A 3 29.54 -17.83 -50.99
C ARG A 3 30.11 -18.34 -49.65
N GLY A 4 30.06 -17.51 -48.64
CA GLY A 4 30.42 -17.90 -47.28
C GLY A 4 30.60 -16.68 -46.41
N GLY A 5 29.62 -16.37 -45.56
CA GLY A 5 29.78 -15.32 -44.57
C GLY A 5 28.52 -14.67 -44.05
N SER A 6 27.60 -15.44 -43.46
CA SER A 6 26.46 -14.82 -42.70
C SER A 6 25.92 -15.63 -41.51
N HIS A 7 26.58 -16.70 -41.11
CA HIS A 7 26.09 -17.53 -39.98
C HIS A 7 26.88 -17.41 -38.66
N LEU A 8 28.05 -16.76 -38.65
CA LEU A 8 28.89 -16.69 -37.46
C LEU A 8 28.56 -15.50 -36.49
N THR A 9 27.86 -14.48 -36.99
CA THR A 9 27.55 -13.30 -36.15
C THR A 9 26.30 -13.49 -35.29
N SER A 10 25.34 -14.31 -35.70
CA SER A 10 24.10 -14.58 -34.94
C SER A 10 24.36 -15.44 -33.70
N ASP A 11 25.24 -16.45 -33.81
CA ASP A 11 25.50 -17.36 -32.69
C ASP A 11 26.36 -16.74 -31.59
N ILE A 12 27.23 -15.78 -31.93
CA ILE A 12 28.02 -15.03 -30.94
C ILE A 12 27.16 -14.09 -30.13
N ASN A 13 26.15 -13.47 -30.72
CA ASN A 13 25.21 -12.59 -30.04
C ASN A 13 24.23 -13.37 -29.15
N LEU A 14 23.69 -14.49 -29.59
CA LEU A 14 22.85 -15.37 -28.77
C LEU A 14 23.57 -15.84 -27.50
N HIS A 15 24.83 -16.28 -27.59
CA HIS A 15 25.63 -16.68 -26.42
C HIS A 15 25.96 -15.49 -25.48
N SER A 16 26.01 -14.27 -25.95
CA SER A 16 26.26 -13.09 -25.12
C SER A 16 25.00 -12.68 -24.35
N GLU A 17 23.83 -12.69 -24.98
CA GLU A 17 22.53 -12.41 -24.34
C GLU A 17 22.15 -13.48 -23.30
N GLU A 18 22.34 -14.75 -23.59
CA GLU A 18 22.10 -15.82 -22.64
C GLU A 18 22.99 -15.68 -21.39
N ARG A 19 24.28 -15.40 -21.56
CA ARG A 19 25.22 -15.16 -20.46
C ARG A 19 24.84 -13.92 -19.64
N TYR A 20 24.39 -12.85 -20.28
CA TYR A 20 23.89 -11.65 -19.61
C TYR A 20 22.65 -11.96 -18.79
N ASN A 21 21.67 -12.67 -19.35
CA ASN A 21 20.45 -13.08 -18.69
C ASN A 21 20.72 -13.99 -17.49
N LEU A 22 21.64 -14.93 -17.60
CA LEU A 22 22.05 -15.80 -16.49
C LEU A 22 22.73 -15.02 -15.35
N ARG A 23 23.56 -14.01 -15.68
CA ARG A 23 24.16 -13.11 -14.68
C ARG A 23 23.12 -12.27 -13.96
N LEU A 24 22.15 -11.73 -14.68
CA LEU A 24 21.03 -10.97 -14.10
C LEU A 24 20.18 -11.84 -13.17
N ILE A 25 19.86 -13.06 -13.58
CA ILE A 25 19.12 -14.02 -12.75
C ILE A 25 19.88 -14.33 -11.48
N LYS A 26 21.19 -14.61 -11.59
CA LYS A 26 22.05 -14.90 -10.44
C LYS A 26 22.12 -13.71 -9.49
N TRP A 27 22.40 -12.50 -10.00
CA TRP A 27 22.45 -11.26 -9.23
C TRP A 27 21.11 -10.99 -8.51
N ARG A 28 19.98 -11.09 -9.21
CA ARG A 28 18.65 -10.96 -8.66
C ARG A 28 18.39 -11.91 -7.49
N ASN A 29 18.81 -13.17 -7.62
CA ASN A 29 18.56 -14.20 -6.61
C ASN A 29 19.49 -14.10 -5.39
N THR A 30 20.69 -13.55 -5.55
CA THR A 30 21.69 -13.39 -4.48
C THR A 30 21.65 -12.06 -3.76
N MET A 31 20.93 -11.07 -4.31
CA MET A 31 20.80 -9.73 -3.74
C MET A 31 20.16 -9.77 -2.34
N ARG A 32 20.81 -9.12 -1.36
CA ARG A 32 20.29 -9.01 0.00
C ARG A 32 19.00 -8.16 0.04
N LYS A 33 18.08 -8.50 0.92
CA LYS A 33 16.79 -7.80 1.04
C LYS A 33 16.92 -6.29 1.27
N LYS A 34 17.86 -5.86 2.11
CA LYS A 34 18.10 -4.44 2.39
C LYS A 34 18.61 -3.67 1.15
N GLU A 35 19.49 -4.29 0.37
CA GLU A 35 19.97 -3.73 -0.90
C GLU A 35 18.83 -3.64 -1.93
N ARG A 36 18.05 -4.71 -2.06
CA ARG A 36 16.84 -4.71 -2.90
C ARG A 36 15.87 -3.63 -2.51
N ALA A 37 15.60 -3.46 -1.20
CA ALA A 37 14.70 -2.42 -0.67
C ALA A 37 15.16 -1.02 -1.06
N ALA A 38 16.44 -0.72 -0.94
CA ALA A 38 16.99 0.58 -1.33
C ALA A 38 16.75 0.89 -2.81
N ILE A 39 17.03 -0.08 -3.71
CA ILE A 39 16.81 0.09 -5.15
C ILE A 39 15.30 0.27 -5.44
N VAL A 40 14.44 -0.52 -4.80
CA VAL A 40 12.99 -0.45 -4.99
C VAL A 40 12.45 0.90 -4.55
N ILE A 41 12.86 1.42 -3.39
CA ILE A 41 12.47 2.74 -2.89
C ILE A 41 12.84 3.82 -3.92
N GLU A 42 14.09 3.88 -4.35
CA GLU A 42 14.58 4.90 -5.28
C GLU A 42 13.83 4.87 -6.63
N ARG A 43 13.52 3.69 -7.14
CA ARG A 43 12.79 3.57 -8.40
C ARG A 43 11.32 3.94 -8.27
N LEU A 44 10.66 3.52 -7.19
CA LEU A 44 9.29 3.91 -6.92
C LEU A 44 9.15 5.41 -6.65
N LYS A 45 10.16 6.06 -6.04
CA LYS A 45 10.20 7.53 -5.91
C LYS A 45 10.19 8.24 -7.26
N LYS A 46 10.96 7.73 -8.22
CA LYS A 46 11.03 8.30 -9.57
C LYS A 46 9.74 8.06 -10.35
N GLU A 47 9.16 6.88 -10.21
CA GLU A 47 7.94 6.48 -10.93
C GLU A 47 6.69 7.20 -10.38
N TYR A 48 6.60 7.34 -9.05
CA TYR A 48 5.44 7.88 -8.34
C TYR A 48 5.85 9.02 -7.39
N PRO A 49 6.35 10.16 -7.89
CA PRO A 49 6.84 11.24 -7.03
C PRO A 49 5.74 11.91 -6.21
N GLY A 50 4.49 11.87 -6.66
CA GLY A 50 3.31 12.44 -6.00
C GLY A 50 2.39 11.39 -5.37
N ALA A 51 2.87 10.18 -5.09
CA ALA A 51 2.04 9.17 -4.44
C ALA A 51 1.76 9.56 -3.00
N ASP A 52 0.47 9.63 -2.65
CA ASP A 52 -0.03 10.06 -1.35
C ASP A 52 -1.30 9.28 -0.99
N CYS A 53 -1.88 9.55 0.17
CA CYS A 53 -3.15 9.00 0.59
C CYS A 53 -4.25 9.34 -0.41
N THR A 54 -5.02 8.34 -0.83
CA THR A 54 -6.11 8.51 -1.80
C THR A 54 -7.45 8.86 -1.15
N LEU A 55 -7.51 8.90 0.18
CA LEU A 55 -8.68 9.35 0.93
C LEU A 55 -8.63 10.87 1.13
N ASP A 56 -9.74 11.55 0.86
CA ASP A 56 -9.86 13.00 1.07
C ASP A 56 -10.00 13.31 2.56
N TYR A 57 -9.12 14.16 3.10
CA TYR A 57 -9.22 14.68 4.46
C TYR A 57 -8.47 16.00 4.61
N ASN A 58 -8.89 16.81 5.57
CA ASN A 58 -8.21 18.03 5.98
C ASN A 58 -8.00 18.10 7.50
N GLU A 59 -8.49 17.10 8.22
CA GLU A 59 -8.38 16.96 9.67
C GLU A 59 -8.15 15.48 10.03
N ALA A 60 -7.39 15.23 11.09
CA ALA A 60 -7.00 13.88 11.53
C ALA A 60 -8.20 12.95 11.78
N TRP A 61 -9.25 13.45 12.45
CA TRP A 61 -10.45 12.66 12.76
C TRP A 61 -11.24 12.28 11.50
N LYS A 62 -11.22 13.12 10.47
CA LYS A 62 -11.84 12.81 9.17
C LYS A 62 -11.14 11.65 8.49
N LEU A 63 -9.80 11.62 8.55
CA LEU A 63 -9.05 10.46 8.03
C LEU A 63 -9.38 9.19 8.81
N LEU A 64 -9.49 9.22 10.15
CA LEU A 64 -9.92 8.07 10.94
C LEU A 64 -11.28 7.51 10.46
N VAL A 65 -12.26 8.38 10.25
CA VAL A 65 -13.58 8.01 9.74
C VAL A 65 -13.47 7.40 8.34
N SER A 66 -12.75 8.08 7.43
CA SER A 66 -12.58 7.64 6.04
C SER A 66 -11.88 6.27 5.96
N VAL A 67 -10.84 6.04 6.74
CA VAL A 67 -10.13 4.75 6.82
C VAL A 67 -11.07 3.64 7.33
N ARG A 68 -11.93 3.92 8.32
CA ARG A 68 -12.92 2.94 8.78
C ARG A 68 -13.94 2.61 7.70
N LEU A 69 -14.36 3.62 6.92
CA LEU A 69 -15.27 3.44 5.78
C LEU A 69 -14.63 2.68 4.61
N ALA A 70 -13.33 2.83 4.39
CA ALA A 70 -12.59 2.16 3.31
C ALA A 70 -12.45 0.63 3.50
N ALA A 71 -12.79 0.10 4.69
CA ALA A 71 -12.82 -1.34 4.90
C ALA A 71 -13.84 -2.01 3.94
N GLN A 72 -13.34 -2.81 2.97
CA GLN A 72 -14.13 -3.45 1.89
C GLN A 72 -14.94 -2.45 1.03
N CYS A 73 -14.43 -1.23 0.86
CA CYS A 73 -14.98 -0.20 0.01
C CYS A 73 -13.87 0.48 -0.77
N THR A 74 -14.17 1.04 -1.94
CA THR A 74 -13.19 1.82 -2.70
C THR A 74 -13.04 3.23 -2.13
N ASP A 75 -11.83 3.79 -2.25
CA ASP A 75 -11.53 5.13 -1.74
C ASP A 75 -12.40 6.19 -2.44
N GLU A 76 -12.64 6.04 -3.76
CA GLU A 76 -13.51 6.96 -4.52
C GLU A 76 -14.94 7.01 -3.96
N ARG A 77 -15.50 5.85 -3.58
CA ARG A 77 -16.82 5.80 -2.97
C ARG A 77 -16.82 6.43 -1.58
N VAL A 78 -15.78 6.17 -0.79
CA VAL A 78 -15.63 6.80 0.52
C VAL A 78 -15.58 8.32 0.37
N ASN A 79 -14.75 8.84 -0.55
CA ASN A 79 -14.58 10.29 -0.79
C ASN A 79 -15.90 10.98 -1.22
N ILE A 80 -16.80 10.26 -1.89
CA ILE A 80 -18.14 10.78 -2.21
C ILE A 80 -18.99 10.86 -0.94
N ILE A 81 -19.07 9.76 -0.18
CA ILE A 81 -19.99 9.64 0.96
C ILE A 81 -19.59 10.50 2.14
N VAL A 82 -18.30 10.69 2.40
CA VAL A 82 -17.85 11.52 3.53
C VAL A 82 -18.19 12.99 3.36
N LYS A 83 -18.45 13.48 2.15
CA LYS A 83 -18.90 14.88 1.94
C LYS A 83 -20.22 15.14 2.64
N ASP A 84 -21.19 14.26 2.48
CA ASP A 84 -22.50 14.37 3.13
C ASP A 84 -22.37 14.17 4.64
N LEU A 85 -21.54 13.20 5.07
CA LEU A 85 -21.33 12.93 6.49
C LEU A 85 -20.72 14.14 7.21
N PHE A 86 -19.66 14.73 6.66
CA PHE A 86 -18.96 15.86 7.27
C PHE A 86 -19.69 17.18 7.09
N ALA A 87 -20.57 17.32 6.09
CA ALA A 87 -21.48 18.45 5.99
C ALA A 87 -22.54 18.42 7.08
N LYS A 88 -23.08 17.24 7.43
CA LYS A 88 -24.07 17.08 8.50
C LYS A 88 -23.43 17.14 9.89
N TYR A 89 -22.22 16.61 10.05
CA TYR A 89 -21.49 16.55 11.32
C TYR A 89 -20.08 17.15 11.15
N PRO A 90 -19.94 18.48 11.32
CA PRO A 90 -18.70 19.18 10.95
C PRO A 90 -17.54 19.00 11.92
N GLY A 91 -17.76 18.41 13.10
CA GLY A 91 -16.75 18.19 14.11
C GLY A 91 -16.89 16.86 14.84
N VAL A 92 -15.89 16.56 15.68
CA VAL A 92 -15.86 15.36 16.53
C VAL A 92 -17.06 15.33 17.47
N ASN A 93 -17.41 16.48 18.08
CA ASN A 93 -18.49 16.56 19.06
C ASN A 93 -19.85 16.29 18.43
N GLU A 94 -20.15 16.91 17.30
CA GLU A 94 -21.41 16.71 16.58
C GLU A 94 -21.54 15.25 16.10
N LEU A 95 -20.46 14.64 15.64
CA LEU A 95 -20.48 13.24 15.22
C LEU A 95 -20.53 12.27 16.42
N ALA A 96 -19.98 12.65 17.57
CA ALA A 96 -20.07 11.87 18.83
C ALA A 96 -21.50 11.88 19.40
N GLU A 97 -22.26 12.96 19.21
CA GLU A 97 -23.66 13.09 19.64
C GLU A 97 -24.64 12.41 18.68
N ALA A 98 -24.22 12.14 17.45
CA ALA A 98 -25.08 11.52 16.45
C ALA A 98 -25.46 10.08 16.85
N GLU A 99 -26.72 9.72 16.60
CA GLU A 99 -27.17 8.35 16.77
C GLU A 99 -26.55 7.46 15.67
N PRO A 100 -26.12 6.23 16.03
CA PRO A 100 -25.52 5.31 15.05
C PRO A 100 -26.40 5.04 13.83
N GLU A 101 -27.72 5.05 13.98
CA GLU A 101 -28.70 4.85 12.92
C GLU A 101 -28.68 6.00 11.89
N ASP A 102 -28.48 7.22 12.35
CA ASP A 102 -28.36 8.41 11.48
C ASP A 102 -27.06 8.41 10.70
N ILE A 103 -25.96 7.96 11.34
CA ILE A 103 -24.67 7.74 10.66
C ILE A 103 -24.81 6.63 9.64
N GLU A 104 -25.46 5.50 10.01
CA GLU A 104 -25.67 4.36 9.12
C GLU A 104 -26.43 4.75 7.87
N ALA A 105 -27.46 5.57 7.99
CA ALA A 105 -28.28 6.04 6.85
C ALA A 105 -27.39 6.69 5.77
N ILE A 106 -26.36 7.44 6.18
CA ILE A 106 -25.43 8.11 5.26
C ILE A 106 -24.37 7.11 4.73
N VAL A 107 -23.74 6.33 5.61
CA VAL A 107 -22.56 5.52 5.25
C VAL A 107 -22.91 4.15 4.66
N ARG A 108 -24.17 3.77 4.60
CA ARG A 108 -24.66 2.49 4.06
C ARG A 108 -24.08 2.13 2.69
N PRO A 109 -23.93 3.07 1.73
CA PRO A 109 -23.34 2.78 0.42
C PRO A 109 -21.89 2.29 0.46
N CYS A 110 -21.17 2.51 1.57
CA CYS A 110 -19.81 1.97 1.77
C CYS A 110 -19.79 0.49 2.15
N GLY A 111 -20.95 -0.16 2.32
CA GLY A 111 -21.06 -1.55 2.81
C GLY A 111 -20.78 -1.65 4.31
N LEU A 112 -21.28 -2.72 4.96
CA LEU A 112 -21.15 -2.93 6.41
C LEU A 112 -21.62 -1.72 7.25
N GLY A 113 -22.62 -0.98 6.78
CA GLY A 113 -23.06 0.31 7.31
C GLY A 113 -23.28 0.29 8.81
N LYS A 114 -24.06 -0.66 9.33
CA LYS A 114 -24.34 -0.80 10.77
C LYS A 114 -23.09 -0.95 11.64
N SER A 115 -22.15 -1.81 11.23
CA SER A 115 -20.89 -1.98 11.97
C SER A 115 -20.02 -0.74 11.91
N LYS A 116 -19.88 -0.13 10.72
CA LYS A 116 -19.09 1.07 10.51
C LYS A 116 -19.64 2.27 11.29
N ALA A 117 -20.95 2.49 11.24
CA ALA A 117 -21.62 3.56 11.97
C ALA A 117 -21.41 3.44 13.49
N ARG A 118 -21.59 2.24 14.02
CA ARG A 118 -21.36 1.97 15.44
C ARG A 118 -19.91 2.24 15.87
N ASP A 119 -18.94 1.79 15.04
CA ASP A 119 -17.52 1.99 15.37
C ASP A 119 -17.15 3.48 15.27
N ILE A 120 -17.66 4.21 14.27
CA ILE A 120 -17.47 5.66 14.11
C ILE A 120 -18.05 6.41 15.32
N SER A 121 -19.33 6.15 15.69
CA SER A 121 -19.96 6.78 16.85
C SER A 121 -19.14 6.55 18.12
N LYS A 122 -18.76 5.30 18.41
CA LYS A 122 -17.95 4.98 19.60
C LYS A 122 -16.56 5.63 19.55
N CYS A 123 -15.92 5.67 18.37
CA CYS A 123 -14.62 6.29 18.21
C CYS A 123 -14.69 7.80 18.49
N MET A 124 -15.68 8.50 17.95
CA MET A 124 -15.85 9.94 18.16
C MET A 124 -16.20 10.26 19.63
N ARG A 125 -17.04 9.44 20.30
CA ARG A 125 -17.31 9.56 21.72
C ARG A 125 -16.04 9.39 22.55
N MET A 126 -15.21 8.39 22.27
CA MET A 126 -13.94 8.20 22.97
C MET A 126 -12.97 9.35 22.71
N LEU A 127 -12.87 9.90 21.48
CA LEU A 127 -12.05 11.07 21.21
C LEU A 127 -12.52 12.27 22.03
N ARG A 128 -13.83 12.52 22.10
CA ARG A 128 -14.39 13.61 22.89
C ARG A 128 -14.12 13.46 24.37
N ASP A 129 -14.40 12.27 24.93
CA ASP A 129 -14.44 12.02 26.37
C ASP A 129 -13.05 11.75 26.99
N GLU A 130 -12.12 11.18 26.22
CA GLU A 130 -10.81 10.72 26.73
C GLU A 130 -9.62 11.43 26.07
N PHE A 131 -9.78 12.11 24.92
CA PHE A 131 -8.71 12.70 24.15
C PHE A 131 -8.92 14.18 23.77
N ASP A 132 -9.79 14.88 24.49
CA ASP A 132 -10.07 16.33 24.26
C ASP A 132 -10.43 16.62 22.78
N SER A 133 -11.23 15.75 22.17
CA SER A 133 -11.62 15.78 20.74
C SER A 133 -10.46 15.75 19.75
N LYS A 134 -9.27 15.32 20.17
CA LYS A 134 -8.07 15.24 19.34
C LYS A 134 -7.72 13.79 19.05
N VAL A 135 -7.22 13.53 17.86
CA VAL A 135 -6.67 12.22 17.50
C VAL A 135 -5.33 12.04 18.22
N PRO A 136 -5.11 10.95 18.98
CA PRO A 136 -3.84 10.72 19.66
C PRO A 136 -2.71 10.48 18.65
N ASP A 137 -1.54 11.00 18.97
CA ASP A 137 -0.34 10.98 18.13
C ASP A 137 0.65 9.86 18.48
N ASN A 138 0.15 8.82 19.15
CA ASN A 138 0.91 7.63 19.48
C ASN A 138 0.14 6.34 19.11
N PHE A 139 0.91 5.30 18.84
CA PHE A 139 0.38 4.06 18.28
C PHE A 139 -0.51 3.29 19.27
N GLU A 140 -0.15 3.29 20.56
CA GLU A 140 -0.84 2.58 21.62
C GLU A 140 -2.25 3.13 21.84
N ASP A 141 -2.41 4.45 21.87
CA ASP A 141 -3.70 5.10 22.06
C ASP A 141 -4.56 5.01 20.79
N LEU A 142 -3.97 5.10 19.62
CA LEU A 142 -4.69 4.84 18.36
C LEU A 142 -5.32 3.46 18.33
N LEU A 143 -4.64 2.44 18.86
CA LEU A 143 -5.17 1.07 18.92
C LEU A 143 -6.33 0.87 19.93
N LYS A 144 -6.51 1.80 20.88
CA LYS A 144 -7.66 1.78 21.81
C LYS A 144 -8.95 2.26 21.14
N LEU A 145 -8.82 3.08 20.07
CA LEU A 145 -9.98 3.66 19.40
C LEU A 145 -10.82 2.58 18.71
N PRO A 146 -12.15 2.58 18.91
CA PRO A 146 -13.06 1.65 18.25
C PRO A 146 -12.94 1.67 16.72
N GLY A 147 -12.77 0.49 16.12
CA GLY A 147 -12.63 0.34 14.68
C GLY A 147 -11.24 0.65 14.12
N VAL A 148 -10.27 1.02 14.96
CA VAL A 148 -8.88 1.28 14.57
C VAL A 148 -8.03 0.05 14.83
N GLY A 149 -7.57 -0.57 13.75
CA GLY A 149 -6.60 -1.66 13.80
C GLY A 149 -5.19 -1.17 13.48
N ARG A 150 -4.22 -2.09 13.54
CA ARG A 150 -2.80 -1.82 13.29
C ARG A 150 -2.52 -1.12 11.97
N LYS A 151 -3.19 -1.55 10.88
CA LYS A 151 -3.09 -0.90 9.57
C LYS A 151 -3.53 0.56 9.62
N SER A 152 -4.70 0.82 10.22
CA SER A 152 -5.26 2.18 10.32
C SER A 152 -4.39 3.08 11.21
N ALA A 153 -3.90 2.54 12.34
CA ALA A 153 -3.00 3.27 13.23
C ALA A 153 -1.70 3.67 12.51
N ASN A 154 -1.06 2.76 11.75
CA ASN A 154 0.12 3.09 10.95
C ASN A 154 -0.18 4.19 9.92
N LEU A 155 -1.33 4.12 9.23
CA LEU A 155 -1.69 5.13 8.24
C LEU A 155 -1.86 6.50 8.89
N ILE A 156 -2.56 6.59 10.03
CA ILE A 156 -2.69 7.84 10.78
C ILE A 156 -1.34 8.37 11.27
N MET A 157 -0.47 7.49 11.76
CA MET A 157 0.88 7.89 12.21
C MET A 157 1.70 8.50 11.07
N GLY A 158 1.67 7.89 9.89
CA GLY A 158 2.41 8.40 8.73
C GLY A 158 1.79 9.65 8.14
N ASP A 159 0.51 9.59 7.76
CA ASP A 159 -0.14 10.61 6.94
C ASP A 159 -0.53 11.86 7.73
N VAL A 160 -0.91 11.72 9.00
CA VAL A 160 -1.31 12.86 9.83
C VAL A 160 -0.14 13.45 10.62
N PHE A 161 0.68 12.58 11.22
CA PHE A 161 1.70 13.03 12.15
C PHE A 161 3.11 13.00 11.57
N GLY A 162 3.31 12.56 10.33
CA GLY A 162 4.63 12.45 9.70
C GLY A 162 5.59 11.53 10.45
N LYS A 163 5.05 10.62 11.27
CA LYS A 163 5.84 9.68 12.07
C LYS A 163 6.14 8.42 11.26
N PRO A 164 7.26 7.75 11.53
CA PRO A 164 7.59 6.50 10.86
C PRO A 164 6.44 5.49 10.92
N ALA A 165 6.03 4.97 9.77
CA ALA A 165 4.93 4.02 9.66
C ALA A 165 5.12 3.06 8.48
N ILE A 166 4.60 1.83 8.62
CA ILE A 166 4.52 0.86 7.52
C ILE A 166 3.09 0.33 7.44
N VAL A 167 2.38 0.73 6.38
CA VAL A 167 0.99 0.36 6.15
C VAL A 167 0.93 -0.95 5.36
N THR A 168 0.74 -2.06 6.06
CA THR A 168 0.64 -3.39 5.42
C THR A 168 -0.76 -3.69 4.93
N ASP A 169 -1.09 -3.13 3.79
CA ASP A 169 -2.32 -3.44 3.07
C ASP A 169 -2.13 -4.64 2.11
N THR A 170 -3.16 -4.97 1.35
CA THR A 170 -3.11 -6.08 0.38
C THR A 170 -2.10 -5.83 -0.75
N HIS A 171 -1.86 -4.58 -1.15
CA HIS A 171 -0.85 -4.21 -2.14
C HIS A 171 0.55 -4.41 -1.57
N CYS A 172 0.81 -3.85 -0.39
CA CYS A 172 2.09 -3.99 0.32
C CYS A 172 2.46 -5.46 0.50
N ILE A 173 1.57 -6.29 1.06
CA ILE A 173 1.81 -7.72 1.27
C ILE A 173 2.12 -8.43 -0.05
N ARG A 174 1.29 -8.21 -1.08
CA ARG A 174 1.45 -8.85 -2.38
C ARG A 174 2.75 -8.47 -3.06
N LEU A 175 3.01 -7.17 -3.18
CA LEU A 175 4.18 -6.69 -3.90
C LEU A 175 5.48 -7.02 -3.18
N CYS A 176 5.54 -6.88 -1.86
CA CYS A 176 6.73 -7.23 -1.08
C CYS A 176 7.11 -8.71 -1.23
N ASN A 177 6.11 -9.61 -1.33
CA ASN A 177 6.36 -11.01 -1.64
C ASN A 177 6.85 -11.21 -3.08
N ARG A 178 6.18 -10.62 -4.07
CA ARG A 178 6.57 -10.75 -5.49
C ARG A 178 7.96 -10.19 -5.78
N ILE A 179 8.27 -9.03 -5.22
CA ILE A 179 9.58 -8.38 -5.37
C ILE A 179 10.68 -9.18 -4.63
N GLY A 180 10.33 -9.84 -3.53
CA GLY A 180 11.27 -10.62 -2.69
C GLY A 180 11.85 -9.79 -1.54
N LEU A 181 11.09 -8.84 -1.00
CA LEU A 181 11.40 -8.12 0.24
C LEU A 181 11.01 -8.95 1.47
N VAL A 182 9.98 -9.78 1.35
CA VAL A 182 9.60 -10.82 2.32
C VAL A 182 9.47 -12.17 1.62
N ASP A 183 9.47 -13.27 2.38
CA ASP A 183 9.43 -14.62 1.81
C ASP A 183 8.11 -15.32 2.18
N ASN A 184 7.15 -15.33 1.23
CA ASN A 184 5.84 -15.99 1.33
C ASN A 184 5.05 -15.67 2.61
N GLU A 185 5.29 -14.48 3.20
CA GLU A 185 4.62 -14.06 4.43
C GLU A 185 3.29 -13.37 4.08
N LYS A 186 2.19 -13.88 4.64
CA LYS A 186 0.84 -13.35 4.43
C LYS A 186 0.27 -12.62 5.66
N ASN A 187 0.87 -12.83 6.83
CA ASN A 187 0.42 -12.16 8.04
C ASN A 187 0.86 -10.69 8.02
N PRO A 188 -0.09 -9.72 8.08
CA PRO A 188 0.23 -8.30 7.97
C PRO A 188 1.25 -7.82 8.99
N LYS A 189 1.12 -8.24 10.27
CA LYS A 189 2.05 -7.86 11.34
C LYS A 189 3.46 -8.41 11.10
N LYS A 190 3.57 -9.66 10.62
CA LYS A 190 4.89 -10.23 10.30
C LYS A 190 5.53 -9.54 9.10
N VAL A 191 4.76 -9.18 8.07
CA VAL A 191 5.23 -8.39 6.93
C VAL A 191 5.73 -7.03 7.41
N GLU A 192 4.95 -6.31 8.20
CA GLU A 192 5.32 -5.02 8.79
C GLU A 192 6.67 -5.14 9.55
N MET A 193 6.77 -6.09 10.48
CA MET A 193 7.99 -6.30 11.28
C MET A 193 9.21 -6.72 10.44
N ALA A 194 9.01 -7.40 9.32
CA ALA A 194 10.07 -7.72 8.38
C ALA A 194 10.54 -6.49 7.59
N LEU A 195 9.61 -5.64 7.17
CA LEU A 195 9.89 -4.42 6.44
C LEU A 195 10.62 -3.38 7.30
N TRP A 196 10.27 -3.24 8.59
CA TRP A 196 11.01 -2.39 9.54
C TRP A 196 12.52 -2.67 9.62
N LYS A 197 12.95 -3.88 9.28
CA LYS A 197 14.37 -4.27 9.28
C LYS A 197 15.15 -3.81 8.05
N ILE A 198 14.45 -3.45 6.97
CA ILE A 198 15.05 -3.21 5.65
C ILE A 198 14.65 -1.88 5.02
N ILE A 199 13.55 -1.27 5.46
CA ILE A 199 13.06 0.05 5.00
C ILE A 199 13.52 1.10 6.02
N PRO A 200 14.15 2.21 5.59
CA PRO A 200 14.43 3.33 6.47
C PRO A 200 13.14 3.88 7.07
N PRO A 201 13.11 4.23 8.37
CA PRO A 201 11.88 4.66 9.05
C PRO A 201 11.17 5.83 8.34
N GLU A 202 11.92 6.80 7.84
CA GLU A 202 11.45 7.98 7.13
C GLU A 202 10.81 7.67 5.77
N GLU A 203 11.11 6.52 5.19
CA GLU A 203 10.59 6.11 3.88
C GLU A 203 9.31 5.26 3.97
N GLY A 204 8.96 4.79 5.16
CA GLY A 204 7.98 3.72 5.34
C GLY A 204 6.58 4.07 4.81
N SER A 205 6.03 5.24 5.15
CA SER A 205 4.68 5.67 4.73
C SER A 205 4.62 5.86 3.22
N ASP A 206 5.50 6.68 2.69
CA ASP A 206 5.60 6.98 1.26
C ASP A 206 5.84 5.71 0.41
N PHE A 207 6.72 4.82 0.87
CA PHE A 207 6.95 3.55 0.22
C PHE A 207 5.65 2.73 0.10
N CYS A 208 4.83 2.70 1.15
CA CYS A 208 3.56 2.00 1.13
C CYS A 208 2.56 2.62 0.14
N HIS A 209 2.45 3.96 0.08
CA HIS A 209 1.63 4.64 -0.91
C HIS A 209 2.07 4.33 -2.34
N ARG A 210 3.37 4.42 -2.62
CA ARG A 210 3.92 4.07 -3.95
C ARG A 210 3.65 2.61 -4.34
N LEU A 211 3.66 1.69 -3.38
CA LEU A 211 3.26 0.30 -3.64
C LEU A 211 1.77 0.16 -4.01
N VAL A 212 0.88 0.99 -3.46
CA VAL A 212 -0.55 1.01 -3.85
C VAL A 212 -0.68 1.43 -5.31
N TYR A 213 -0.06 2.54 -5.72
CA TYR A 213 -0.07 3.01 -7.11
C TYR A 213 0.50 1.97 -8.05
N HIS A 214 1.71 1.48 -7.78
CA HIS A 214 2.35 0.43 -8.58
C HIS A 214 1.52 -0.85 -8.66
N GLY A 215 0.83 -1.19 -7.58
CA GLY A 215 -0.03 -2.37 -7.49
C GLY A 215 -1.37 -2.23 -8.23
N ARG A 216 -1.84 -1.01 -8.45
CA ARG A 216 -3.04 -0.71 -9.25
C ARG A 216 -2.71 -0.67 -10.74
N GLU A 217 -1.60 -0.06 -11.12
CA GLU A 217 -1.25 0.25 -12.50
C GLU A 217 -0.42 -0.82 -13.21
N VAL A 218 0.54 -1.41 -12.52
CA VAL A 218 1.55 -2.31 -13.11
C VAL A 218 1.49 -3.72 -12.53
N CYS A 219 1.67 -3.84 -11.21
CA CYS A 219 1.74 -5.15 -10.54
C CYS A 219 0.37 -5.60 -10.04
N THR A 220 -0.57 -5.79 -10.98
CA THR A 220 -1.98 -6.09 -10.73
C THR A 220 -2.22 -7.41 -9.99
N ALA A 221 -3.39 -7.55 -9.31
CA ALA A 221 -3.74 -8.75 -8.54
C ALA A 221 -4.58 -9.76 -9.34
N ARG A 222 -5.49 -9.26 -10.19
CA ARG A 222 -6.51 -10.06 -10.88
C ARG A 222 -6.12 -10.47 -12.29
N THR A 223 -5.15 -9.79 -12.87
CA THR A 223 -4.63 -10.04 -14.22
C THR A 223 -3.15 -10.32 -14.15
N THR A 224 -2.57 -10.87 -15.22
CA THR A 224 -1.11 -10.99 -15.36
C THR A 224 -0.48 -9.61 -15.23
N PRO A 225 0.53 -9.42 -14.35
CA PRO A 225 1.20 -8.13 -14.19
C PRO A 225 1.87 -7.66 -15.49
N TYR A 226 1.94 -6.35 -15.68
CA TYR A 226 2.60 -5.70 -16.82
C TYR A 226 4.12 -5.61 -16.58
N CYS A 227 4.77 -6.79 -16.43
CA CYS A 227 6.19 -6.90 -16.05
C CYS A 227 7.14 -6.24 -17.06
N GLU A 228 6.79 -6.15 -18.33
CA GLU A 228 7.56 -5.47 -19.38
C GLU A 228 7.65 -3.95 -19.19
N LYS A 229 6.67 -3.35 -18.49
CA LYS A 229 6.62 -1.92 -18.17
C LYS A 229 7.09 -1.61 -16.76
N CYS A 230 7.47 -2.64 -16.00
CA CYS A 230 7.74 -2.51 -14.57
C CYS A 230 9.15 -1.93 -14.33
N CYS A 231 9.22 -0.80 -13.63
CA CYS A 231 10.49 -0.19 -13.20
C CYS A 231 11.32 -1.08 -12.27
N LEU A 232 10.74 -2.17 -11.75
CA LEU A 232 11.38 -3.11 -10.83
C LEU A 232 11.75 -4.46 -11.49
N ALA A 233 11.58 -4.61 -12.81
CA ALA A 233 11.70 -5.88 -13.52
C ALA A 233 13.00 -6.65 -13.25
N ASP A 234 14.14 -5.97 -13.29
CA ASP A 234 15.47 -6.57 -13.10
C ASP A 234 15.78 -6.96 -11.65
N VAL A 235 15.14 -6.33 -10.65
CA VAL A 235 15.33 -6.64 -9.21
C VAL A 235 14.23 -7.54 -8.65
N CYS A 236 13.10 -7.72 -9.35
CA CYS A 236 11.94 -8.48 -8.88
C CYS A 236 12.17 -10.00 -8.96
N LYS A 237 12.03 -10.71 -7.82
CA LYS A 237 12.18 -12.18 -7.79
C LYS A 237 11.17 -12.91 -8.68
N SER A 238 9.94 -12.41 -8.78
CA SER A 238 8.87 -13.05 -9.57
C SER A 238 8.90 -12.71 -11.07
N TYR A 239 9.77 -11.82 -11.53
CA TYR A 239 9.80 -11.40 -12.94
C TYR A 239 9.90 -12.56 -13.92
N ALA A 240 10.86 -13.47 -13.70
CA ALA A 240 11.10 -14.57 -14.62
C ALA A 240 9.93 -15.56 -14.73
N SER A 241 9.19 -15.81 -13.63
CA SER A 241 8.01 -16.68 -13.65
C SER A 241 6.86 -16.06 -14.45
N TYR A 242 6.57 -14.78 -14.22
CA TYR A 242 5.51 -14.10 -14.98
C TYR A 242 5.82 -13.95 -16.48
N MET A 243 7.08 -13.74 -16.84
CA MET A 243 7.45 -13.66 -18.26
C MET A 243 7.36 -15.02 -18.97
N LYS A 244 7.59 -16.14 -18.27
CA LYS A 244 7.37 -17.48 -18.82
C LYS A 244 5.88 -17.76 -19.03
N GLU A 245 5.03 -17.45 -18.05
CA GLU A 245 3.57 -17.63 -18.15
C GLU A 245 2.95 -16.83 -19.30
N LYS A 246 3.49 -15.64 -19.60
CA LYS A 246 2.99 -14.79 -20.68
C LYS A 246 3.33 -15.31 -22.08
N ASN A 247 4.40 -16.08 -22.21
CA ASN A 247 4.88 -16.60 -23.49
C ASN A 247 4.35 -18.03 -23.81
N GLN A 248 3.52 -18.58 -22.93
CA GLN A 248 2.75 -19.81 -23.12
C GLN A 248 1.31 -19.51 -23.52
#